data_d487a9af8efcfd91c8125cfc71868cc8
#
_entry.id   d487a9af8efcfd91c8125cfc71868cc8
#
_cell.length_a   1.000
_cell.length_b   1.000
_cell.length_c   1.000
_cell.angle_alpha   90.00
_cell.angle_beta   90.00
_cell.angle_gamma   90.00
#
_symmetry.space_group_name_H-M   'P 1'
#
loop_
_entity.id
_entity.type
_entity.pdbx_description
1 polymer ?
#
loop_
_entity_poly.entity_id
_entity_poly.type
_entity_poly.pdbx_seq_one_letter_code
_entity_poly.pdbx_strand_id
1 'polypeptide(L)'
;MYSRDLSKNIPIIQNYANQVQGLLNRYSDLASGKIELNFIEPEPYSDDEDYVNRYGVQGFPIDQEGSKVYFGLIASNTTDDIETVPFFDPSKAGTLEKQLTDIVYKLNRSKKPMIGFLSWVDTTPPMMPNNQLGQGEYTILEELSYFYDFEFLDTDVESFEGIDLLIVYHPSDISDKTEYAVEQFILNGGKSVIFVDPFFEKNDHSNKSSNLENVLKTLNINYNSNVILDGAQATRLQTQQNITDNTSLQTMLKLNWPEVRGQFINQAEEIGDGLSLIRLVSPGGLSPLNDESEISYTPIMSSSEVTMDLPMKEVHDPIKLINNFQPTGISYDFGVRLSGIAKSNFNDFEFKNDNHLEISSKNINVVVFSDADFIRNAFWARIQKFLDTNVIEATSDNGSLVTNVFDSMTGYDEFIDLRNKEAPFRPFVVVQ
;
A
#
# COMPACT_ATOMS: atom_id res chain seq x y z
N MET A 1 -22.15 -11.18 -18.63
CA MET A 1 -23.18 -12.24 -18.61
C MET A 1 -24.30 -11.81 -17.70
N TYR A 2 -25.52 -11.79 -18.19
CA TYR A 2 -26.65 -11.31 -17.40
C TYR A 2 -27.96 -11.97 -17.85
N SER A 3 -28.60 -12.70 -16.92
CA SER A 3 -29.91 -13.31 -17.15
C SER A 3 -31.03 -12.27 -17.02
N ARG A 4 -31.27 -11.51 -18.09
CA ARG A 4 -32.20 -10.38 -18.08
C ARG A 4 -33.63 -10.80 -17.81
N ASP A 5 -34.09 -11.85 -18.46
CA ASP A 5 -35.48 -12.29 -18.33
C ASP A 5 -35.79 -12.85 -16.93
N LEU A 6 -34.90 -13.65 -16.37
CA LEU A 6 -35.07 -14.20 -15.02
C LEU A 6 -34.95 -13.15 -13.91
N SER A 7 -34.21 -12.07 -14.14
CA SER A 7 -34.03 -11.00 -13.13
C SER A 7 -35.15 -9.96 -13.12
N LYS A 8 -36.12 -9.99 -14.04
CA LYS A 8 -37.23 -9.01 -14.13
C LYS A 8 -38.02 -8.86 -12.81
N ASN A 9 -38.06 -9.93 -12.03
CA ASN A 9 -38.76 -9.95 -10.74
C ASN A 9 -37.86 -9.60 -9.55
N ILE A 10 -36.59 -9.21 -9.77
CA ILE A 10 -35.61 -8.83 -8.75
C ILE A 10 -35.09 -7.42 -9.03
N PRO A 11 -35.85 -6.36 -8.65
CA PRO A 11 -35.54 -4.98 -9.03
C PRO A 11 -34.14 -4.50 -8.62
N ILE A 12 -33.61 -4.98 -7.50
CA ILE A 12 -32.28 -4.62 -7.01
C ILE A 12 -31.17 -5.09 -7.96
N ILE A 13 -31.27 -6.32 -8.46
CA ILE A 13 -30.32 -6.88 -9.43
C ILE A 13 -30.45 -6.15 -10.77
N GLN A 14 -31.69 -5.91 -11.23
CA GLN A 14 -31.94 -5.22 -12.49
C GLN A 14 -31.36 -3.79 -12.49
N ASN A 15 -31.58 -3.01 -11.43
CA ASN A 15 -31.05 -1.67 -11.30
C ASN A 15 -29.53 -1.67 -11.29
N TYR A 16 -28.94 -2.61 -10.55
CA TYR A 16 -27.49 -2.70 -10.48
C TYR A 16 -26.88 -3.19 -11.81
N ALA A 17 -27.53 -4.10 -12.50
CA ALA A 17 -27.12 -4.54 -13.84
C ALA A 17 -27.11 -3.40 -14.87
N ASN A 18 -28.10 -2.48 -14.81
CA ASN A 18 -28.09 -1.29 -15.64
C ASN A 18 -26.91 -0.36 -15.32
N GLN A 19 -26.55 -0.23 -14.05
CA GLN A 19 -25.38 0.54 -13.61
C GLN A 19 -24.07 -0.10 -14.12
N VAL A 20 -23.91 -1.41 -13.94
CA VAL A 20 -22.74 -2.17 -14.43
C VAL A 20 -22.60 -2.04 -15.94
N GLN A 21 -23.69 -2.25 -16.67
CA GLN A 21 -23.71 -2.13 -18.13
C GLN A 21 -23.38 -0.70 -18.60
N GLY A 22 -23.94 0.31 -17.94
CA GLY A 22 -23.65 1.73 -18.24
C GLY A 22 -22.16 2.05 -18.03
N LEU A 23 -21.56 1.54 -16.98
CA LEU A 23 -20.15 1.75 -16.68
C LEU A 23 -19.25 0.98 -17.68
N LEU A 24 -19.53 -0.27 -17.99
CA LEU A 24 -18.81 -1.06 -19.01
C LEU A 24 -18.85 -0.36 -20.39
N ASN A 25 -20.02 0.12 -20.82
CA ASN A 25 -20.13 0.88 -22.08
C ASN A 25 -19.22 2.13 -22.06
N ARG A 26 -19.20 2.85 -20.94
CA ARG A 26 -18.33 4.01 -20.80
C ARG A 26 -16.85 3.66 -20.91
N TYR A 27 -16.40 2.52 -20.30
CA TYR A 27 -15.03 2.02 -20.47
C TYR A 27 -14.72 1.70 -21.94
N SER A 28 -15.63 1.02 -22.64
CA SER A 28 -15.47 0.70 -24.06
C SER A 28 -15.37 1.96 -24.92
N ASP A 29 -16.22 2.96 -24.67
CA ASP A 29 -16.20 4.25 -25.40
C ASP A 29 -14.88 5.00 -25.20
N LEU A 30 -14.40 5.07 -23.93
CA LEU A 30 -13.14 5.74 -23.58
C LEU A 30 -11.92 4.99 -24.12
N ALA A 31 -11.99 3.68 -24.20
CA ALA A 31 -10.91 2.83 -24.72
C ALA A 31 -10.69 2.94 -26.24
N SER A 32 -11.53 3.70 -26.95
CA SER A 32 -11.38 3.95 -28.41
C SER A 32 -11.22 2.66 -29.22
N GLY A 33 -12.03 1.64 -28.93
CA GLY A 33 -12.05 0.35 -29.62
C GLY A 33 -11.04 -0.70 -29.09
N LYS A 34 -10.32 -0.41 -28.01
CA LYS A 34 -9.43 -1.37 -27.37
C LYS A 34 -10.16 -2.33 -26.42
N ILE A 35 -11.38 -2.01 -26.01
CA ILE A 35 -12.25 -2.87 -25.19
C ILE A 35 -13.47 -3.21 -26.02
N GLU A 36 -13.66 -4.49 -26.27
CA GLU A 36 -14.85 -5.05 -26.94
C GLU A 36 -15.77 -5.68 -25.90
N LEU A 37 -17.06 -5.34 -25.93
CA LEU A 37 -18.07 -5.87 -25.01
C LEU A 37 -18.97 -6.86 -25.70
N ASN A 38 -19.03 -8.06 -25.15
CA ASN A 38 -19.95 -9.12 -25.56
C ASN A 38 -20.97 -9.37 -24.45
N PHE A 39 -22.26 -9.18 -24.74
CA PHE A 39 -23.35 -9.43 -23.80
C PHE A 39 -23.95 -10.82 -24.06
N ILE A 40 -23.80 -11.72 -23.09
CA ILE A 40 -24.31 -13.09 -23.16
C ILE A 40 -25.45 -13.23 -22.15
N GLU A 41 -26.54 -13.81 -22.56
CA GLU A 41 -27.69 -14.20 -21.72
C GLU A 41 -27.74 -15.71 -21.63
N PRO A 42 -27.13 -16.35 -20.60
CA PRO A 42 -27.10 -17.81 -20.49
C PRO A 42 -28.51 -18.35 -20.28
N GLU A 43 -28.94 -19.25 -21.16
CA GLU A 43 -30.17 -20.00 -21.01
C GLU A 43 -29.86 -21.36 -20.31
N PRO A 44 -30.79 -21.91 -19.53
CA PRO A 44 -30.61 -23.21 -18.90
C PRO A 44 -30.28 -24.32 -19.93
N TYR A 45 -29.25 -25.08 -19.64
CA TYR A 45 -28.76 -26.22 -20.50
C TYR A 45 -28.20 -25.77 -21.86
N SER A 46 -27.80 -24.53 -22.03
CA SER A 46 -27.18 -24.01 -23.26
C SER A 46 -25.64 -24.08 -23.20
N ASP A 47 -25.02 -24.02 -24.39
CA ASP A 47 -23.56 -23.89 -24.51
C ASP A 47 -23.03 -22.60 -23.78
N ASP A 48 -23.86 -21.56 -23.76
CA ASP A 48 -23.53 -20.30 -23.03
C ASP A 48 -23.51 -20.53 -21.51
N GLU A 49 -24.41 -21.34 -20.96
CA GLU A 49 -24.38 -21.71 -19.53
C GLU A 49 -23.13 -22.52 -19.21
N ASP A 50 -22.77 -23.47 -20.06
CA ASP A 50 -21.55 -24.27 -19.89
C ASP A 50 -20.29 -23.39 -20.00
N TYR A 51 -20.30 -22.44 -20.92
CA TYR A 51 -19.20 -21.46 -21.08
C TYR A 51 -19.02 -20.62 -19.84
N VAL A 52 -20.07 -19.97 -19.31
CA VAL A 52 -19.96 -19.08 -18.15
C VAL A 52 -19.55 -19.84 -16.88
N ASN A 53 -20.07 -21.07 -16.70
CA ASN A 53 -19.70 -21.92 -15.57
C ASN A 53 -18.22 -22.36 -15.65
N ARG A 54 -17.71 -22.67 -16.85
CA ARG A 54 -16.29 -23.03 -17.06
C ARG A 54 -15.34 -21.96 -16.63
N TYR A 55 -15.71 -20.69 -16.83
CA TYR A 55 -14.91 -19.53 -16.46
C TYR A 55 -15.25 -18.97 -15.06
N GLY A 56 -16.03 -19.72 -14.26
CA GLY A 56 -16.25 -19.42 -12.84
C GLY A 56 -17.35 -18.38 -12.55
N VAL A 57 -18.16 -17.99 -13.55
CA VAL A 57 -19.35 -17.19 -13.29
C VAL A 57 -20.41 -18.07 -12.63
N GLN A 58 -20.94 -17.63 -11.49
CA GLN A 58 -21.86 -18.43 -10.68
C GLN A 58 -23.32 -18.05 -10.93
N GLY A 59 -24.15 -19.07 -11.14
CA GLY A 59 -25.61 -18.89 -11.21
C GLY A 59 -26.24 -19.01 -9.82
N PHE A 60 -26.99 -17.98 -9.43
CA PHE A 60 -27.75 -17.96 -8.16
C PHE A 60 -29.14 -18.58 -8.36
N PRO A 61 -29.53 -19.61 -7.57
CA PRO A 61 -30.86 -20.17 -7.66
C PRO A 61 -31.91 -19.18 -7.17
N ILE A 62 -32.99 -19.00 -7.93
CA ILE A 62 -34.07 -18.06 -7.65
C ILE A 62 -35.38 -18.73 -7.32
N ASP A 63 -35.52 -20.03 -7.59
CA ASP A 63 -36.69 -20.82 -7.30
C ASP A 63 -36.36 -22.26 -6.90
N GLN A 64 -37.38 -23.04 -6.50
CA GLN A 64 -37.23 -24.45 -6.15
C GLN A 64 -37.12 -25.37 -7.36
N GLU A 65 -37.38 -24.88 -8.56
CA GLU A 65 -37.30 -25.59 -9.82
C GLU A 65 -35.88 -25.61 -10.40
N GLY A 66 -34.96 -24.88 -9.76
CA GLY A 66 -33.54 -24.84 -10.10
C GLY A 66 -33.15 -23.77 -11.13
N SER A 67 -34.05 -22.82 -11.43
CA SER A 67 -33.72 -21.67 -12.27
C SER A 67 -32.64 -20.83 -11.61
N LYS A 68 -31.61 -20.40 -12.38
CA LYS A 68 -30.48 -19.61 -11.90
C LYS A 68 -30.41 -18.26 -12.59
N VAL A 69 -30.06 -17.24 -11.84
CA VAL A 69 -29.69 -15.91 -12.36
C VAL A 69 -28.17 -15.80 -12.41
N TYR A 70 -27.66 -15.53 -13.60
CA TYR A 70 -26.27 -15.19 -13.85
C TYR A 70 -26.11 -13.68 -13.91
N PHE A 71 -25.14 -13.14 -13.17
CA PHE A 71 -24.82 -11.72 -13.19
C PHE A 71 -23.33 -11.54 -12.88
N GLY A 72 -22.47 -11.76 -13.85
CA GLY A 72 -21.03 -11.76 -13.71
C GLY A 72 -20.32 -11.18 -14.94
N LEU A 73 -19.00 -11.18 -14.89
CA LEU A 73 -18.12 -10.70 -15.96
C LEU A 73 -17.01 -11.73 -16.19
N ILE A 74 -16.69 -11.99 -17.44
CA ILE A 74 -15.43 -12.62 -17.87
C ILE A 74 -14.76 -11.60 -18.76
N ALA A 75 -13.52 -11.25 -18.43
CA ALA A 75 -12.69 -10.37 -19.20
C ALA A 75 -11.40 -11.08 -19.59
N SER A 76 -10.94 -10.88 -20.82
CA SER A 76 -9.69 -11.48 -21.30
C SER A 76 -8.90 -10.48 -22.14
N ASN A 77 -7.57 -10.67 -22.18
CA ASN A 77 -6.69 -9.91 -23.06
C ASN A 77 -6.28 -10.75 -24.30
N THR A 78 -5.39 -10.19 -25.11
CA THR A 78 -4.87 -10.85 -26.33
C THR A 78 -3.83 -11.92 -26.05
N THR A 79 -3.40 -12.09 -24.79
CA THR A 79 -2.45 -13.11 -24.33
C THR A 79 -3.15 -14.23 -23.55
N ASP A 80 -4.48 -14.32 -23.66
CA ASP A 80 -5.33 -15.33 -23.00
C ASP A 80 -5.35 -15.26 -21.46
N ASP A 81 -4.89 -14.15 -20.86
CA ASP A 81 -5.11 -13.92 -19.45
C ASP A 81 -6.59 -13.62 -19.19
N ILE A 82 -7.15 -14.20 -18.13
CA ILE A 82 -8.58 -14.14 -17.84
C ILE A 82 -8.80 -13.67 -16.41
N GLU A 83 -9.67 -12.65 -16.26
CA GLU A 83 -10.21 -12.19 -14.98
C GLU A 83 -11.72 -12.41 -14.95
N THR A 84 -12.23 -12.92 -13.82
CA THR A 84 -13.65 -13.24 -13.68
C THR A 84 -14.25 -12.56 -12.45
N VAL A 85 -15.41 -11.94 -12.62
CA VAL A 85 -16.31 -11.57 -11.52
C VAL A 85 -17.39 -12.65 -11.46
N PRO A 86 -17.35 -13.55 -10.46
CA PRO A 86 -18.30 -14.66 -10.38
C PRO A 86 -19.75 -14.20 -10.28
N PHE A 87 -19.96 -13.12 -9.53
CA PHE A 87 -21.26 -12.48 -9.38
C PHE A 87 -21.08 -11.01 -8.94
N PHE A 88 -21.82 -10.10 -9.56
CA PHE A 88 -21.89 -8.70 -9.15
C PHE A 88 -22.84 -8.52 -7.96
N ASP A 89 -22.29 -8.38 -6.78
CA ASP A 89 -23.03 -8.19 -5.54
C ASP A 89 -23.54 -6.74 -5.43
N PRO A 90 -24.88 -6.50 -5.41
CA PRO A 90 -25.43 -5.16 -5.27
C PRO A 90 -25.02 -4.41 -3.98
N SER A 91 -24.67 -5.14 -2.92
CA SER A 91 -24.18 -4.53 -1.67
C SER A 91 -22.81 -3.85 -1.83
N LYS A 92 -22.05 -4.24 -2.88
CA LYS A 92 -20.74 -3.70 -3.24
C LYS A 92 -20.78 -2.67 -4.36
N ALA A 93 -21.95 -2.09 -4.66
CA ALA A 93 -22.11 -1.14 -5.75
C ALA A 93 -21.19 0.10 -5.63
N GLY A 94 -20.84 0.52 -4.41
CA GLY A 94 -19.91 1.62 -4.15
C GLY A 94 -18.47 1.37 -4.63
N THR A 95 -18.06 0.11 -4.78
CA THR A 95 -16.71 -0.27 -5.21
C THR A 95 -16.64 -0.79 -6.64
N LEU A 96 -17.75 -0.68 -7.41
CA LEU A 96 -17.85 -1.22 -8.77
C LEU A 96 -16.80 -0.64 -9.72
N GLU A 97 -16.62 0.69 -9.70
CA GLU A 97 -15.65 1.36 -10.58
C GLU A 97 -14.23 0.88 -10.29
N LYS A 98 -13.86 0.78 -9.01
CA LYS A 98 -12.59 0.21 -8.59
C LYS A 98 -12.43 -1.22 -9.10
N GLN A 99 -13.43 -2.09 -8.89
CA GLN A 99 -13.37 -3.49 -9.33
C GLN A 99 -13.15 -3.63 -10.83
N LEU A 100 -13.85 -2.84 -11.66
CA LEU A 100 -13.68 -2.88 -13.11
C LEU A 100 -12.33 -2.30 -13.54
N THR A 101 -11.87 -1.24 -12.89
CA THR A 101 -10.54 -0.66 -13.12
C THR A 101 -9.44 -1.67 -12.80
N ASP A 102 -9.53 -2.37 -11.69
CA ASP A 102 -8.56 -3.41 -11.29
C ASP A 102 -8.48 -4.53 -12.35
N ILE A 103 -9.61 -4.92 -12.93
CA ILE A 103 -9.65 -5.93 -14.02
C ILE A 103 -8.96 -5.41 -15.29
N VAL A 104 -9.28 -4.18 -15.72
CA VAL A 104 -8.63 -3.56 -16.89
C VAL A 104 -7.12 -3.43 -16.65
N TYR A 105 -6.73 -3.02 -15.46
CA TYR A 105 -5.35 -2.88 -15.07
C TYR A 105 -4.59 -4.22 -15.13
N LYS A 106 -5.15 -5.29 -14.56
CA LYS A 106 -4.55 -6.63 -14.61
C LYS A 106 -4.37 -7.13 -16.04
N LEU A 107 -5.41 -6.96 -16.88
CA LEU A 107 -5.40 -7.45 -18.25
C LEU A 107 -4.58 -6.60 -19.22
N ASN A 108 -4.30 -5.34 -18.88
CA ASN A 108 -3.43 -4.47 -19.69
C ASN A 108 -1.94 -4.75 -19.51
N ARG A 109 -1.57 -5.54 -18.51
CA ARG A 109 -0.18 -5.88 -18.21
C ARG A 109 0.24 -7.15 -18.93
N SER A 110 1.27 -7.07 -19.76
CA SER A 110 1.90 -8.25 -20.35
C SER A 110 2.77 -9.03 -19.36
N LYS A 111 3.21 -8.39 -18.28
CA LYS A 111 4.02 -8.96 -17.20
C LYS A 111 3.84 -8.13 -15.93
N LYS A 112 3.72 -8.80 -14.78
CA LYS A 112 3.76 -8.12 -13.48
C LYS A 112 5.17 -7.56 -13.25
N PRO A 113 5.30 -6.33 -12.72
CA PRO A 113 6.60 -5.84 -12.29
C PRO A 113 7.19 -6.71 -11.19
N MET A 114 8.49 -6.96 -11.25
CA MET A 114 9.23 -7.72 -10.25
C MET A 114 9.67 -6.80 -9.12
N ILE A 115 9.21 -7.10 -7.92
CA ILE A 115 9.57 -6.38 -6.70
C ILE A 115 10.63 -7.17 -5.95
N GLY A 116 11.85 -6.63 -5.86
CA GLY A 116 12.86 -7.14 -4.97
C GLY A 116 12.60 -6.66 -3.54
N PHE A 117 12.35 -7.58 -2.60
CA PHE A 117 12.07 -7.25 -1.22
C PHE A 117 13.23 -7.66 -0.33
N LEU A 118 14.03 -6.68 0.10
CA LEU A 118 15.22 -6.83 0.93
C LEU A 118 14.87 -6.41 2.36
N SER A 119 14.78 -7.37 3.29
CA SER A 119 14.27 -7.14 4.64
C SER A 119 15.16 -7.75 5.72
N TRP A 120 15.38 -6.98 6.80
CA TRP A 120 16.05 -7.45 8.03
C TRP A 120 15.07 -7.91 9.12
N VAL A 121 13.78 -7.88 8.82
CA VAL A 121 12.73 -8.43 9.66
C VAL A 121 11.94 -9.47 8.88
N ASP A 122 11.42 -10.48 9.59
CA ASP A 122 10.60 -11.50 8.95
C ASP A 122 9.24 -10.92 8.55
N THR A 123 9.06 -10.77 7.25
CA THR A 123 7.82 -10.28 6.62
C THR A 123 7.08 -11.39 5.87
N THR A 124 7.64 -12.62 5.85
CA THR A 124 7.03 -13.74 5.16
C THR A 124 5.74 -14.18 5.84
N PRO A 125 4.63 -14.35 5.08
CA PRO A 125 3.42 -14.91 5.63
C PRO A 125 3.68 -16.34 6.15
N PRO A 126 3.16 -16.72 7.33
CA PRO A 126 3.34 -18.08 7.83
C PRO A 126 2.68 -19.08 6.90
N MET A 127 3.41 -20.12 6.50
CA MET A 127 2.85 -21.22 5.71
C MET A 127 1.95 -22.10 6.56
N MET A 128 0.71 -22.28 6.16
CA MET A 128 -0.23 -23.24 6.75
C MET A 128 0.08 -24.67 6.28
N PRO A 129 -0.31 -25.72 7.04
CA PRO A 129 0.00 -27.14 6.72
C PRO A 129 -0.50 -27.63 5.36
N ASN A 130 -1.40 -26.89 4.71
CA ASN A 130 -1.99 -27.19 3.39
C ASN A 130 -1.42 -26.36 2.25
N ASN A 131 -0.24 -25.77 2.42
CA ASN A 131 0.38 -24.81 1.49
C ASN A 131 -0.46 -23.54 1.22
N GLN A 132 -1.44 -23.22 2.06
CA GLN A 132 -2.10 -21.94 2.03
C GLN A 132 -1.26 -20.94 2.83
N LEU A 133 -1.11 -19.73 2.30
CA LEU A 133 -0.52 -18.61 3.03
C LEU A 133 -1.41 -18.33 4.25
N GLY A 134 -0.83 -18.42 5.45
CA GLY A 134 -1.50 -18.02 6.68
C GLY A 134 -1.65 -16.50 6.71
N GLN A 135 -2.52 -15.99 7.60
CA GLN A 135 -2.56 -14.54 7.84
C GLN A 135 -1.25 -14.07 8.44
N GLY A 136 -0.45 -13.41 7.61
CA GLY A 136 0.74 -12.69 8.04
C GLY A 136 0.41 -11.38 8.75
N GLU A 137 1.40 -10.75 9.31
CA GLU A 137 1.30 -9.39 9.88
C GLU A 137 1.23 -8.31 8.78
N TYR A 138 1.37 -8.68 7.49
CA TYR A 138 1.55 -7.80 6.33
C TYR A 138 0.56 -8.14 5.21
N THR A 139 -0.75 -8.07 5.48
CA THR A 139 -1.76 -8.38 4.45
C THR A 139 -1.67 -7.47 3.24
N ILE A 140 -1.09 -6.28 3.38
CA ILE A 140 -0.87 -5.39 2.24
C ILE A 140 0.07 -6.01 1.19
N LEU A 141 1.09 -6.78 1.61
CA LEU A 141 1.98 -7.47 0.66
C LEU A 141 1.24 -8.63 -0.05
N GLU A 142 0.31 -9.30 0.65
CA GLU A 142 -0.55 -10.32 0.04
C GLU A 142 -1.47 -9.68 -1.01
N GLU A 143 -2.10 -8.54 -0.70
CA GLU A 143 -2.94 -7.81 -1.66
C GLU A 143 -2.13 -7.32 -2.88
N LEU A 144 -0.93 -6.78 -2.66
CA LEU A 144 -0.05 -6.34 -3.74
C LEU A 144 0.44 -7.50 -4.62
N SER A 145 0.54 -8.74 -4.08
CA SER A 145 0.96 -9.92 -4.86
C SER A 145 -0.01 -10.29 -6.00
N TYR A 146 -1.26 -9.79 -5.96
CA TYR A 146 -2.18 -9.92 -7.09
C TYR A 146 -1.73 -9.08 -8.30
N PHE A 147 -0.95 -8.02 -8.09
CA PHE A 147 -0.56 -7.04 -9.11
C PHE A 147 0.94 -7.07 -9.42
N TYR A 148 1.77 -7.58 -8.51
CA TYR A 148 3.24 -7.58 -8.56
C TYR A 148 3.78 -8.98 -8.26
N ASP A 149 4.90 -9.34 -8.87
CA ASP A 149 5.65 -10.53 -8.49
C ASP A 149 6.71 -10.12 -7.45
N PHE A 150 6.84 -10.90 -6.38
CA PHE A 150 7.78 -10.61 -5.29
C PHE A 150 8.92 -11.62 -5.28
N GLU A 151 10.15 -11.09 -5.22
CA GLU A 151 11.36 -11.84 -4.94
C GLU A 151 11.91 -11.39 -3.58
N PHE A 152 11.84 -12.28 -2.56
CA PHE A 152 12.41 -12.01 -1.25
C PHE A 152 13.91 -12.30 -1.31
N LEU A 153 14.72 -11.25 -1.10
CA LEU A 153 16.15 -11.26 -1.28
C LEU A 153 16.89 -11.56 0.02
N ASP A 154 18.04 -12.23 -0.09
CA ASP A 154 18.95 -12.42 1.04
C ASP A 154 19.62 -11.09 1.43
N THR A 155 19.88 -10.89 2.73
CA THR A 155 20.43 -9.62 3.26
C THR A 155 21.89 -9.37 2.93
N ASP A 156 22.58 -10.33 2.32
CA ASP A 156 23.98 -10.25 1.85
C ASP A 156 24.09 -10.17 0.32
N VAL A 157 22.98 -9.84 -0.37
CA VAL A 157 22.94 -9.68 -1.83
C VAL A 157 23.90 -8.58 -2.30
N GLU A 158 24.62 -8.84 -3.42
CA GLU A 158 25.60 -7.93 -4.00
C GLU A 158 25.17 -7.33 -5.36
N SER A 159 24.00 -7.73 -5.90
CA SER A 159 23.44 -7.18 -7.15
C SER A 159 21.95 -7.44 -7.26
N PHE A 160 21.25 -6.62 -8.05
CA PHE A 160 19.79 -6.68 -8.25
C PHE A 160 19.46 -6.78 -9.73
N GLU A 161 19.43 -8.01 -10.27
CA GLU A 161 19.11 -8.27 -11.66
C GLU A 161 17.62 -8.60 -11.83
N GLY A 162 16.99 -8.03 -12.86
CA GLY A 162 15.59 -8.30 -13.17
C GLY A 162 14.56 -7.68 -12.20
N ILE A 163 15.00 -6.81 -11.29
CA ILE A 163 14.14 -6.10 -10.33
C ILE A 163 13.68 -4.77 -10.95
N ASP A 164 12.36 -4.57 -11.01
CA ASP A 164 11.73 -3.34 -11.49
C ASP A 164 11.59 -2.28 -10.38
N LEU A 165 11.38 -2.74 -9.12
CA LEU A 165 11.32 -1.89 -7.92
C LEU A 165 12.00 -2.61 -6.75
N LEU A 166 12.96 -1.96 -6.11
CA LEU A 166 13.64 -2.49 -4.93
C LEU A 166 13.02 -1.89 -3.66
N ILE A 167 12.58 -2.75 -2.75
CA ILE A 167 12.15 -2.38 -1.40
C ILE A 167 13.28 -2.72 -0.43
N VAL A 168 13.77 -1.72 0.31
CA VAL A 168 14.74 -1.89 1.40
C VAL A 168 14.00 -1.64 2.72
N TYR A 169 13.77 -2.70 3.48
CA TYR A 169 12.88 -2.67 4.62
C TYR A 169 13.62 -2.88 5.94
N HIS A 170 13.67 -1.85 6.77
CA HIS A 170 14.32 -1.81 8.07
C HIS A 170 15.75 -2.39 8.08
N PRO A 171 16.70 -1.80 7.33
CA PRO A 171 18.09 -2.27 7.22
C PRO A 171 18.85 -2.04 8.53
N SER A 172 18.65 -2.92 9.53
CA SER A 172 19.20 -2.76 10.89
C SER A 172 20.60 -3.33 11.08
N ASP A 173 21.11 -4.08 10.12
CA ASP A 173 22.45 -4.70 10.14
C ASP A 173 22.96 -4.95 8.71
N ILE A 174 22.83 -3.92 7.85
CA ILE A 174 23.26 -4.01 6.46
C ILE A 174 24.78 -4.04 6.37
N SER A 175 25.32 -4.91 5.50
CA SER A 175 26.74 -4.94 5.21
C SER A 175 27.13 -3.81 4.25
N ASP A 176 28.37 -3.32 4.32
CA ASP A 176 28.89 -2.30 3.40
C ASP A 176 28.74 -2.70 1.93
N LYS A 177 28.88 -4.00 1.61
CA LYS A 177 28.71 -4.52 0.25
C LYS A 177 27.27 -4.46 -0.23
N THR A 178 26.33 -4.84 0.62
CA THR A 178 24.90 -4.77 0.29
C THR A 178 24.45 -3.31 0.21
N GLU A 179 24.92 -2.44 1.10
CA GLU A 179 24.64 -1.01 1.06
C GLU A 179 25.16 -0.40 -0.24
N TYR A 180 26.39 -0.77 -0.65
CA TYR A 180 26.96 -0.38 -1.94
C TYR A 180 26.12 -0.88 -3.13
N ALA A 181 25.67 -2.14 -3.10
CA ALA A 181 24.83 -2.68 -4.17
C ALA A 181 23.51 -1.90 -4.29
N VAL A 182 22.87 -1.53 -3.18
CA VAL A 182 21.66 -0.70 -3.13
C VAL A 182 21.94 0.68 -3.76
N GLU A 183 23.04 1.33 -3.37
CA GLU A 183 23.43 2.62 -3.97
C GLU A 183 23.60 2.52 -5.48
N GLN A 184 24.38 1.54 -5.94
CA GLN A 184 24.69 1.38 -7.38
C GLN A 184 23.44 1.02 -8.19
N PHE A 185 22.49 0.25 -7.62
CA PHE A 185 21.20 0.00 -8.24
C PHE A 185 20.43 1.33 -8.45
N ILE A 186 20.38 2.19 -7.43
CA ILE A 186 19.73 3.52 -7.50
C ILE A 186 20.45 4.41 -8.53
N LEU A 187 21.78 4.49 -8.50
CA LEU A 187 22.56 5.31 -9.43
C LEU A 187 22.45 4.85 -10.88
N ASN A 188 22.24 3.56 -11.10
CA ASN A 188 21.95 3.00 -12.43
C ASN A 188 20.51 3.26 -12.88
N GLY A 189 19.73 3.96 -12.05
CA GLY A 189 18.34 4.35 -12.31
C GLY A 189 17.31 3.31 -11.92
N GLY A 190 17.68 2.37 -11.07
CA GLY A 190 16.76 1.50 -10.37
C GLY A 190 15.84 2.31 -9.44
N LYS A 191 14.57 1.99 -9.44
CA LYS A 191 13.58 2.62 -8.57
C LYS A 191 13.59 1.94 -7.22
N SER A 192 13.49 2.70 -6.13
CA SER A 192 13.61 2.13 -4.78
C SER A 192 12.65 2.78 -3.79
N VAL A 193 12.13 1.97 -2.87
CA VAL A 193 11.42 2.44 -1.67
C VAL A 193 12.17 1.95 -0.45
N ILE A 194 12.54 2.88 0.41
CA ILE A 194 13.36 2.62 1.59
C ILE A 194 12.54 2.93 2.84
N PHE A 195 12.45 1.97 3.74
CA PHE A 195 11.85 2.13 5.06
C PHE A 195 12.96 2.08 6.11
N VAL A 196 13.37 3.25 6.61
CA VAL A 196 14.24 3.34 7.78
C VAL A 196 13.40 3.50 9.04
N ASP A 197 13.88 3.02 10.17
CA ASP A 197 13.13 3.02 11.42
C ASP A 197 14.08 3.12 12.61
N PRO A 198 13.85 4.07 13.54
CA PRO A 198 14.65 4.15 14.76
C PRO A 198 14.30 3.06 15.76
N PHE A 199 13.05 2.57 15.71
CA PHE A 199 12.51 1.65 16.68
C PHE A 199 11.37 0.80 16.10
N PHE A 200 11.70 -0.40 15.63
CA PHE A 200 10.70 -1.36 15.16
C PHE A 200 9.95 -1.99 16.35
N GLU A 201 8.65 -1.74 16.46
CA GLU A 201 7.78 -2.14 17.58
C GLU A 201 7.44 -3.65 17.56
N LYS A 202 8.46 -4.52 17.49
CA LYS A 202 8.31 -5.95 17.68
C LYS A 202 8.85 -6.32 19.05
N ASN A 203 8.20 -7.22 19.78
CA ASN A 203 8.61 -7.70 21.11
C ASN A 203 9.92 -8.51 21.09
N ASP A 204 10.90 -8.04 20.34
CA ASP A 204 12.22 -8.62 20.24
C ASP A 204 13.24 -7.66 20.86
N HIS A 205 13.95 -8.14 21.89
CA HIS A 205 14.97 -7.35 22.61
C HIS A 205 16.21 -7.04 21.75
N SER A 206 16.27 -7.50 20.50
CA SER A 206 17.34 -7.22 19.53
C SER A 206 17.09 -5.97 18.67
N ASN A 207 16.12 -5.15 19.02
CA ASN A 207 15.68 -4.02 18.23
C ASN A 207 16.82 -3.00 18.02
N LYS A 208 17.33 -2.95 16.78
CA LYS A 208 18.34 -1.99 16.34
C LYS A 208 17.68 -0.96 15.44
N SER A 209 18.15 0.28 15.46
CA SER A 209 17.78 1.28 14.44
C SER A 209 18.32 0.87 13.08
N SER A 210 17.64 1.28 12.03
CA SER A 210 18.17 1.18 10.66
C SER A 210 19.51 1.89 10.50
N ASN A 211 20.42 1.30 9.72
CA ASN A 211 21.77 1.82 9.47
C ASN A 211 22.09 1.83 7.96
N LEU A 212 21.54 2.76 7.21
CA LEU A 212 21.74 2.95 5.77
C LEU A 212 22.44 4.29 5.48
N GLU A 213 23.50 4.58 6.23
CA GLU A 213 24.08 5.92 6.31
C GLU A 213 24.65 6.42 4.97
N ASN A 214 25.36 5.55 4.22
CA ASN A 214 26.01 5.96 2.97
C ASN A 214 24.98 6.21 1.86
N VAL A 215 23.98 5.32 1.73
CA VAL A 215 22.89 5.51 0.76
C VAL A 215 22.09 6.77 1.10
N LEU A 216 21.76 7.03 2.37
CA LEU A 216 21.03 8.25 2.75
C LEU A 216 21.83 9.52 2.45
N LYS A 217 23.17 9.50 2.62
CA LYS A 217 24.04 10.61 2.19
C LYS A 217 24.04 10.81 0.68
N THR A 218 24.12 9.72 -0.10
CA THR A 218 23.98 9.75 -1.57
C THR A 218 22.65 10.35 -2.00
N LEU A 219 21.59 10.09 -1.23
CA LEU A 219 20.25 10.63 -1.46
C LEU A 219 20.03 12.04 -0.90
N ASN A 220 21.05 12.66 -0.32
CA ASN A 220 20.99 13.98 0.35
C ASN A 220 19.98 14.01 1.51
N ILE A 221 19.85 12.91 2.26
CA ILE A 221 18.98 12.82 3.43
C ILE A 221 19.79 12.88 4.72
N ASN A 222 19.34 13.74 5.62
CA ASN A 222 19.68 13.70 7.04
C ASN A 222 18.58 12.91 7.77
N TYR A 223 18.92 11.75 8.31
CA TYR A 223 18.03 10.89 9.07
C TYR A 223 18.28 11.05 10.58
N ASN A 224 17.28 11.58 11.30
CA ASN A 224 17.29 11.59 12.76
C ASN A 224 16.75 10.24 13.26
N SER A 225 17.64 9.39 13.78
CA SER A 225 17.31 8.06 14.31
C SER A 225 16.76 8.08 15.74
N ASN A 226 16.47 9.25 16.32
CA ASN A 226 15.63 9.38 17.50
C ASN A 226 14.16 9.23 17.11
N VAL A 227 13.35 8.74 18.06
CA VAL A 227 11.90 8.71 17.87
C VAL A 227 11.31 10.10 17.95
N ILE A 228 10.56 10.50 16.96
CA ILE A 228 9.86 11.80 16.92
C ILE A 228 8.51 11.65 17.62
N LEU A 229 8.36 12.39 18.69
CA LEU A 229 7.11 12.59 19.39
C LEU A 229 6.37 13.78 18.78
N ASP A 230 5.07 13.64 18.50
CA ASP A 230 4.25 14.74 18.00
C ASP A 230 3.03 14.98 18.91
N GLY A 231 3.02 16.10 19.60
CA GLY A 231 1.96 16.45 20.55
C GLY A 231 0.65 16.86 19.87
N ALA A 232 0.72 17.42 18.66
CA ALA A 232 -0.47 17.87 17.93
C ALA A 232 -1.15 16.69 17.18
N GLN A 233 -0.37 15.70 16.76
CA GLN A 233 -0.84 14.54 15.98
C GLN A 233 -0.89 13.24 16.81
N ALA A 234 -0.74 13.30 18.14
CA ALA A 234 -0.69 12.12 19.00
C ALA A 234 -1.95 11.27 18.91
N THR A 235 -1.78 9.95 18.77
CA THR A 235 -2.87 8.98 18.82
C THR A 235 -3.55 8.98 20.20
N ARG A 236 -4.88 8.94 20.21
CA ARG A 236 -5.71 8.89 21.41
C ARG A 236 -6.23 7.48 21.62
N LEU A 237 -5.67 6.77 22.60
CA LEU A 237 -6.14 5.44 22.97
C LEU A 237 -7.09 5.54 24.14
N GLN A 238 -8.25 4.85 24.04
CA GLN A 238 -9.14 4.66 25.17
C GLN A 238 -8.73 3.39 25.92
N THR A 239 -8.32 3.55 27.17
CA THR A 239 -7.97 2.44 28.06
C THR A 239 -9.04 2.29 29.13
N GLN A 240 -9.42 1.05 29.45
CA GLN A 240 -10.30 0.75 30.58
C GLN A 240 -9.44 0.57 31.85
N GLN A 241 -9.65 1.41 32.83
CA GLN A 241 -9.10 1.18 34.17
C GLN A 241 -10.19 0.67 35.09
N ASN A 242 -9.97 -0.52 35.65
CA ASN A 242 -10.80 -1.05 36.73
C ASN A 242 -10.29 -0.48 38.06
N ILE A 243 -10.94 0.56 38.55
CA ILE A 243 -10.69 1.10 39.88
C ILE A 243 -11.87 0.68 40.74
N THR A 244 -11.67 -0.32 41.60
CA THR A 244 -12.64 -0.81 42.61
C THR A 244 -14.10 -0.68 42.18
N ASP A 245 -14.66 -1.70 41.53
CA ASP A 245 -16.06 -1.85 41.10
C ASP A 245 -16.64 -0.84 40.08
N ASN A 246 -15.83 0.15 39.65
CA ASN A 246 -16.21 1.07 38.58
C ASN A 246 -15.21 1.03 37.44
N THR A 247 -15.68 0.69 36.23
CA THR A 247 -14.89 0.80 34.99
C THR A 247 -14.91 2.24 34.51
N SER A 248 -13.79 2.95 34.59
CA SER A 248 -13.64 4.27 33.97
C SER A 248 -12.85 4.18 32.66
N LEU A 249 -13.34 4.89 31.65
CA LEU A 249 -12.60 5.07 30.39
C LEU A 249 -11.61 6.23 30.58
N GLN A 250 -10.32 5.94 30.44
CA GLN A 250 -9.29 6.96 30.45
C GLN A 250 -8.68 7.09 29.04
N THR A 251 -8.55 8.32 28.56
CA THR A 251 -7.85 8.58 27.31
C THR A 251 -6.37 8.75 27.59
N MET A 252 -5.54 7.92 26.94
CA MET A 252 -4.09 8.02 26.95
C MET A 252 -3.60 8.56 25.60
N LEU A 253 -2.71 9.57 25.65
CA LEU A 253 -2.04 10.07 24.46
C LEU A 253 -0.77 9.25 24.19
N LYS A 254 -0.63 8.80 22.96
CA LYS A 254 0.58 8.17 22.43
C LYS A 254 1.33 9.18 21.57
N LEU A 255 2.24 9.94 22.17
CA LEU A 255 3.01 10.99 21.50
C LEU A 255 3.93 10.42 20.41
N ASN A 256 4.39 9.19 20.60
CA ASN A 256 5.23 8.44 19.66
C ASN A 256 4.45 7.70 18.56
N TRP A 257 3.12 7.82 18.53
CA TRP A 257 2.28 7.26 17.48
C TRP A 257 1.49 8.40 16.83
N PRO A 258 2.09 9.16 15.92
CA PRO A 258 1.38 10.25 15.24
C PRO A 258 0.33 9.73 14.25
N GLU A 259 -0.82 10.39 14.25
CA GLU A 259 -1.87 10.27 13.25
C GLU A 259 -1.76 11.47 12.29
N VAL A 260 -1.03 11.29 11.20
CA VAL A 260 -0.80 12.34 10.20
C VAL A 260 -2.07 12.59 9.41
N ARG A 261 -2.55 13.85 9.40
CA ARG A 261 -3.84 14.23 8.82
C ARG A 261 -3.79 15.57 8.10
N GLY A 262 -4.71 15.76 7.16
CA GLY A 262 -4.99 17.05 6.54
C GLY A 262 -3.77 17.69 5.89
N GLN A 263 -3.42 18.91 6.30
CA GLN A 263 -2.30 19.69 5.74
C GLN A 263 -0.91 19.04 5.90
N PHE A 264 -0.79 18.01 6.73
CA PHE A 264 0.46 17.29 6.96
C PHE A 264 0.66 16.11 5.98
N ILE A 265 -0.33 15.85 5.10
CA ILE A 265 -0.22 14.97 3.95
C ILE A 265 -0.20 15.84 2.70
N ASN A 266 0.83 15.70 1.87
CA ASN A 266 0.97 16.51 0.65
C ASN A 266 0.04 16.00 -0.45
N GLN A 267 -1.12 16.64 -0.59
CA GLN A 267 -2.13 16.30 -1.61
C GLN A 267 -1.71 16.69 -3.04
N ALA A 268 -0.64 17.47 -3.21
CA ALA A 268 -0.10 17.83 -4.52
C ALA A 268 0.90 16.81 -5.06
N GLU A 269 1.40 15.92 -4.19
CA GLU A 269 2.19 14.76 -4.56
C GLU A 269 1.26 13.57 -4.80
N GLU A 270 1.37 12.92 -5.96
CA GLU A 270 0.46 11.84 -6.37
C GLU A 270 0.34 10.70 -5.34
N ILE A 271 1.44 10.40 -4.63
CA ILE A 271 1.45 9.38 -3.58
C ILE A 271 0.55 9.76 -2.41
N GLY A 272 0.48 11.06 -2.08
CA GLY A 272 -0.33 11.59 -0.98
C GLY A 272 -1.75 11.95 -1.36
N ASP A 273 -2.08 11.99 -2.66
CA ASP A 273 -3.40 12.41 -3.14
C ASP A 273 -4.52 11.49 -2.62
N GLY A 274 -5.62 12.09 -2.20
CA GLY A 274 -6.81 11.41 -1.68
C GLY A 274 -6.63 10.77 -0.29
N LEU A 275 -5.46 10.81 0.33
CA LEU A 275 -5.22 10.24 1.65
C LEU A 275 -5.67 11.22 2.75
N SER A 276 -6.29 10.70 3.81
CA SER A 276 -6.87 11.49 4.91
C SER A 276 -6.23 11.23 6.25
N LEU A 277 -5.78 10.00 6.50
CA LEU A 277 -5.22 9.56 7.77
C LEU A 277 -4.13 8.52 7.57
N ILE A 278 -2.90 8.83 7.95
CA ILE A 278 -1.80 7.87 8.06
C ILE A 278 -1.40 7.73 9.53
N ARG A 279 -1.31 6.50 10.01
CA ARG A 279 -0.82 6.17 11.36
C ARG A 279 0.61 5.71 11.28
N LEU A 280 1.47 6.38 12.05
CA LEU A 280 2.87 6.02 12.21
C LEU A 280 3.13 5.50 13.61
N VAL A 281 4.25 4.80 13.78
CA VAL A 281 4.57 4.10 15.01
C VAL A 281 6.03 4.31 15.36
N SER A 282 6.29 5.19 16.31
CA SER A 282 7.65 5.54 16.74
C SER A 282 8.58 6.00 15.60
N PRO A 283 8.10 6.83 14.65
CA PRO A 283 8.87 7.22 13.47
C PRO A 283 10.14 8.00 13.82
N GLY A 284 11.15 7.92 12.96
CA GLY A 284 12.28 8.85 12.92
C GLY A 284 11.93 10.15 12.20
N GLY A 285 12.93 11.00 11.99
CA GLY A 285 12.79 12.25 11.26
C GLY A 285 13.65 12.30 10.01
N LEU A 286 13.11 12.80 8.91
CA LEU A 286 13.84 13.08 7.67
C LEU A 286 13.92 14.59 7.45
N SER A 287 15.05 15.03 6.88
CA SER A 287 15.26 16.39 6.40
C SER A 287 16.33 16.41 5.30
N PRO A 288 16.41 17.45 4.47
CA PRO A 288 17.52 17.58 3.54
C PRO A 288 18.86 17.68 4.29
N LEU A 289 19.89 17.01 3.76
CA LEU A 289 21.26 17.13 4.29
C LEU A 289 21.90 18.46 3.87
N ASN A 290 21.68 18.87 2.61
CA ASN A 290 22.13 20.13 2.03
C ASN A 290 21.05 20.75 1.15
N ASP A 291 20.83 22.05 1.28
CA ASP A 291 19.84 22.79 0.49
C ASP A 291 20.26 23.02 -0.98
N GLU A 292 21.57 22.93 -1.30
CA GLU A 292 22.13 23.16 -2.65
C GLU A 292 22.27 21.86 -3.46
N SER A 293 21.53 20.80 -3.13
CA SER A 293 21.59 19.52 -3.84
C SER A 293 20.90 19.59 -5.21
N GLU A 294 21.42 18.81 -6.19
CA GLU A 294 20.76 18.57 -7.48
C GLU A 294 19.61 17.55 -7.36
N ILE A 295 19.35 17.04 -6.15
CA ILE A 295 18.24 16.15 -5.84
C ILE A 295 17.06 16.99 -5.36
N SER A 296 15.93 16.87 -6.06
CA SER A 296 14.66 17.40 -5.60
C SER A 296 14.16 16.60 -4.42
N TYR A 297 13.85 17.27 -3.32
CA TYR A 297 13.31 16.70 -2.10
C TYR A 297 11.85 17.13 -1.94
N THR A 298 10.92 16.19 -2.05
CA THR A 298 9.47 16.46 -1.98
C THR A 298 8.87 15.71 -0.81
N PRO A 299 8.43 16.39 0.26
CA PRO A 299 7.71 15.76 1.36
C PRO A 299 6.38 15.14 0.88
N ILE A 300 6.10 13.91 1.32
CA ILE A 300 4.81 13.21 1.16
C ILE A 300 3.96 13.42 2.41
N MET A 301 4.59 13.30 3.58
CA MET A 301 3.94 13.51 4.88
C MET A 301 4.94 14.03 5.91
N SER A 302 4.46 14.87 6.83
CA SER A 302 5.30 15.59 7.79
C SER A 302 4.68 15.62 9.20
N SER A 303 5.51 15.89 10.20
CA SER A 303 5.07 16.18 11.55
C SER A 303 4.46 17.59 11.65
N SER A 304 3.87 17.88 12.79
CA SER A 304 3.64 19.28 13.22
C SER A 304 4.94 19.93 13.69
N GLU A 305 4.86 21.21 14.13
CA GLU A 305 5.96 21.88 14.83
C GLU A 305 5.95 21.57 16.35
N VAL A 306 4.94 20.86 16.85
CA VAL A 306 4.80 20.51 18.28
C VAL A 306 5.49 19.16 18.51
N THR A 307 6.78 19.10 18.21
CA THR A 307 7.57 17.86 18.27
C THR A 307 8.67 17.91 19.33
N MET A 308 9.08 16.74 19.74
CA MET A 308 10.27 16.47 20.55
C MET A 308 10.87 15.16 20.09
N ASP A 309 12.18 15.08 19.96
CA ASP A 309 12.87 13.83 19.62
C ASP A 309 13.53 13.21 20.85
N LEU A 310 13.46 11.90 20.97
CA LEU A 310 14.04 11.14 22.07
C LEU A 310 14.74 9.87 21.60
N PRO A 311 15.86 9.48 22.22
CA PRO A 311 16.42 8.16 22.00
C PRO A 311 15.42 7.06 22.30
N MET A 312 15.40 6.00 21.49
CA MET A 312 14.52 4.84 21.60
C MET A 312 14.36 4.32 23.04
N LYS A 313 15.45 4.23 23.80
CA LYS A 313 15.45 3.74 25.19
C LYS A 313 14.59 4.55 26.16
N GLU A 314 14.19 5.77 25.79
CA GLU A 314 13.44 6.70 26.64
C GLU A 314 11.93 6.71 26.30
N VAL A 315 11.48 5.98 25.27
CA VAL A 315 10.10 6.05 24.71
C VAL A 315 9.12 5.06 25.35
N HIS A 316 9.56 4.19 26.28
CA HIS A 316 8.76 3.08 26.78
C HIS A 316 7.65 3.44 27.78
N ASP A 317 7.72 4.62 28.43
CA ASP A 317 6.77 5.03 29.46
C ASP A 317 5.90 6.20 28.97
N PRO A 318 4.65 5.96 28.51
CA PRO A 318 3.80 7.02 27.98
C PRO A 318 3.49 8.14 28.97
N ILE A 319 3.44 7.84 30.27
CA ILE A 319 3.17 8.85 31.30
C ILE A 319 4.37 9.77 31.46
N LYS A 320 5.59 9.22 31.47
CA LYS A 320 6.82 10.04 31.50
C LYS A 320 6.97 10.87 30.24
N LEU A 321 6.64 10.31 29.07
CA LEU A 321 6.65 11.06 27.81
C LEU A 321 5.76 12.30 27.91
N ILE A 322 4.52 12.15 28.33
CA ILE A 322 3.57 13.26 28.47
C ILE A 322 4.07 14.31 29.47
N ASN A 323 4.54 13.87 30.64
CA ASN A 323 4.98 14.77 31.69
C ASN A 323 6.26 15.56 31.35
N ASN A 324 7.15 14.98 30.53
CA ASN A 324 8.43 15.58 30.16
C ASN A 324 8.41 16.20 28.75
N PHE A 325 7.28 16.16 28.05
CA PHE A 325 7.17 16.67 26.69
C PHE A 325 7.40 18.19 26.63
N GLN A 326 8.41 18.59 25.88
CA GLN A 326 8.77 19.98 25.65
C GLN A 326 8.96 20.18 24.14
N PRO A 327 8.00 20.82 23.45
CA PRO A 327 8.10 21.03 22.00
C PRO A 327 9.32 21.87 21.64
N THR A 328 10.02 21.43 20.58
CA THR A 328 11.23 22.12 20.07
C THR A 328 10.91 23.15 18.99
N GLY A 329 9.73 23.14 18.41
CA GLY A 329 9.36 23.98 17.28
C GLY A 329 9.93 23.48 15.93
N ILE A 330 10.47 22.26 15.87
CA ILE A 330 11.06 21.67 14.68
C ILE A 330 10.05 20.74 14.02
N SER A 331 9.82 20.89 12.71
CA SER A 331 9.06 19.94 11.91
C SER A 331 10.01 18.94 11.25
N TYR A 332 9.58 17.68 11.14
CA TYR A 332 10.28 16.59 10.45
C TYR A 332 9.40 15.99 9.38
N ASP A 333 10.02 15.52 8.29
CA ASP A 333 9.29 14.71 7.32
C ASP A 333 9.33 13.23 7.72
N PHE A 334 8.21 12.53 7.51
CA PHE A 334 8.08 11.10 7.78
C PHE A 334 8.10 10.27 6.50
N GLY A 335 7.87 10.91 5.36
CA GLY A 335 7.94 10.30 4.05
C GLY A 335 8.30 11.34 3.00
N VAL A 336 9.24 10.98 2.11
CA VAL A 336 9.75 11.91 1.08
C VAL A 336 9.96 11.19 -0.24
N ARG A 337 9.74 11.90 -1.34
CA ARG A 337 10.13 11.48 -2.69
C ARG A 337 11.36 12.27 -3.15
N LEU A 338 12.30 11.56 -3.77
CA LEU A 338 13.57 12.09 -4.24
C LEU A 338 13.74 11.84 -5.73
N SER A 339 14.12 12.88 -6.47
CA SER A 339 14.42 12.78 -7.90
C SER A 339 15.50 13.77 -8.28
N GLY A 340 16.40 13.41 -9.18
CA GLY A 340 17.51 14.26 -9.63
C GLY A 340 18.79 13.49 -9.83
N ILE A 341 19.91 14.20 -9.91
CA ILE A 341 21.22 13.60 -10.10
C ILE A 341 21.90 13.40 -8.76
N ALA A 342 22.24 12.15 -8.46
CA ALA A 342 22.91 11.75 -7.23
C ALA A 342 24.38 11.41 -7.47
N LYS A 343 25.24 11.67 -6.46
CA LYS A 343 26.66 11.32 -6.47
C LYS A 343 26.93 10.23 -5.45
N SER A 344 27.74 9.24 -5.84
CA SER A 344 28.12 8.13 -4.96
C SER A 344 28.84 8.61 -3.70
N ASN A 345 28.49 8.03 -2.56
CA ASN A 345 29.21 8.20 -1.31
C ASN A 345 30.24 7.06 -1.07
N PHE A 346 30.33 6.09 -1.99
CA PHE A 346 31.23 4.92 -1.91
C PHE A 346 32.51 5.06 -2.73
N ASN A 347 32.96 6.28 -3.05
CA ASN A 347 34.12 6.50 -3.93
C ASN A 347 35.45 5.93 -3.39
N ASP A 348 35.62 5.81 -2.10
CA ASP A 348 36.86 5.37 -1.44
C ASP A 348 36.82 3.89 -0.94
N PHE A 349 35.79 3.13 -1.29
CA PHE A 349 35.62 1.75 -0.82
C PHE A 349 36.41 0.75 -1.68
N GLU A 350 37.05 -0.24 -1.01
CA GLU A 350 37.96 -1.21 -1.65
C GLU A 350 37.23 -2.23 -2.55
N PHE A 351 35.92 -2.46 -2.34
CA PHE A 351 35.13 -3.47 -3.08
C PHE A 351 34.38 -2.93 -4.29
N LYS A 352 34.76 -1.72 -4.77
CA LYS A 352 34.19 -1.20 -6.03
C LYS A 352 34.52 -2.13 -7.20
N ASN A 353 33.52 -2.36 -8.05
CA ASN A 353 33.70 -3.10 -9.29
C ASN A 353 34.00 -2.14 -10.47
N ASP A 354 34.38 -2.73 -11.62
CA ASP A 354 34.72 -1.96 -12.84
C ASP A 354 33.54 -1.13 -13.39
N ASN A 355 32.29 -1.43 -12.96
CA ASN A 355 31.07 -0.75 -13.39
C ASN A 355 30.59 0.29 -12.38
N HIS A 356 31.42 0.67 -11.39
CA HIS A 356 31.06 1.66 -10.39
C HIS A 356 30.65 2.99 -11.01
N LEU A 357 29.49 3.48 -10.63
CA LEU A 357 28.96 4.78 -11.00
C LEU A 357 29.27 5.79 -9.91
N GLU A 358 30.08 6.81 -10.23
CA GLU A 358 30.35 7.95 -9.35
C GLU A 358 29.17 8.94 -9.33
N ILE A 359 28.38 8.97 -10.41
CA ILE A 359 27.23 9.84 -10.61
C ILE A 359 26.12 9.02 -11.25
N SER A 360 24.89 9.26 -10.87
CA SER A 360 23.74 8.55 -11.43
C SER A 360 23.65 8.71 -12.95
N SER A 361 23.32 7.62 -13.64
CA SER A 361 23.22 7.56 -15.11
C SER A 361 22.03 8.35 -15.66
N LYS A 362 21.03 8.60 -14.80
CA LYS A 362 19.80 9.37 -15.05
C LYS A 362 19.26 9.87 -13.73
N ASN A 363 18.18 10.64 -13.74
CA ASN A 363 17.49 11.03 -12.52
C ASN A 363 17.12 9.79 -11.68
N ILE A 364 17.50 9.80 -10.42
CA ILE A 364 17.04 8.80 -9.46
C ILE A 364 15.53 8.96 -9.25
N ASN A 365 14.86 7.90 -8.80
CA ASN A 365 13.49 7.93 -8.33
C ASN A 365 13.40 7.05 -7.08
N VAL A 366 13.39 7.68 -5.92
CA VAL A 366 13.44 7.00 -4.63
C VAL A 366 12.40 7.60 -3.70
N VAL A 367 11.70 6.73 -2.96
CA VAL A 367 10.83 7.13 -1.85
C VAL A 367 11.44 6.63 -0.55
N VAL A 368 11.47 7.47 0.47
CA VAL A 368 12.01 7.10 1.80
C VAL A 368 10.97 7.40 2.85
N PHE A 369 10.71 6.41 3.72
CA PHE A 369 9.88 6.55 4.92
C PHE A 369 10.74 6.35 6.17
N SER A 370 10.43 7.06 7.24
CA SER A 370 11.14 7.00 8.53
C SER A 370 10.45 6.12 9.57
N ASP A 371 9.57 5.23 9.13
CA ASP A 371 8.84 4.25 9.92
C ASP A 371 8.65 3.01 9.05
N ALA A 372 8.93 1.83 9.59
CA ALA A 372 8.68 0.55 8.92
C ALA A 372 7.43 -0.15 9.47
N ASP A 373 7.04 0.13 10.71
CA ASP A 373 5.90 -0.52 11.36
C ASP A 373 4.56 -0.17 10.74
N PHE A 374 4.42 0.99 10.09
CA PHE A 374 3.13 1.51 9.65
C PHE A 374 2.42 0.64 8.60
N ILE A 375 3.15 -0.27 7.91
CA ILE A 375 2.57 -1.23 6.96
C ILE A 375 2.04 -2.51 7.64
N ARG A 376 2.30 -2.72 8.94
CA ARG A 376 1.81 -3.88 9.69
C ARG A 376 0.33 -3.76 10.02
N ASN A 377 -0.40 -4.85 9.89
CA ASN A 377 -1.86 -4.92 10.08
C ASN A 377 -2.33 -4.29 11.40
N ALA A 378 -1.56 -4.47 12.48
CA ALA A 378 -1.91 -3.97 13.81
C ALA A 378 -2.17 -2.45 13.85
N PHE A 379 -1.63 -1.69 12.89
CA PHE A 379 -1.68 -0.23 12.90
C PHE A 379 -2.67 0.37 11.90
N TRP A 380 -3.10 -0.38 10.88
CA TRP A 380 -3.98 0.17 9.84
C TRP A 380 -5.20 -0.68 9.50
N ALA A 381 -5.24 -1.96 9.91
CA ALA A 381 -6.29 -2.87 9.52
C ALA A 381 -6.90 -3.60 10.71
N ARG A 382 -8.20 -3.89 10.63
CA ARG A 382 -8.89 -4.87 11.47
C ARG A 382 -9.24 -6.07 10.62
N ILE A 383 -8.78 -7.24 11.03
CA ILE A 383 -9.08 -8.47 10.33
C ILE A 383 -10.21 -9.17 11.08
N GLN A 384 -11.35 -9.34 10.45
CA GLN A 384 -12.50 -10.03 10.98
C GLN A 384 -12.74 -11.31 10.19
N LYS A 385 -12.95 -12.42 10.88
CA LYS A 385 -13.33 -13.68 10.24
C LYS A 385 -14.83 -13.69 10.04
N PHE A 386 -15.27 -13.72 8.78
CA PHE A 386 -16.68 -13.90 8.43
C PHE A 386 -16.83 -15.22 7.67
N LEU A 387 -17.48 -16.21 8.30
CA LEU A 387 -17.49 -17.61 7.85
C LEU A 387 -16.04 -18.12 7.69
N ASP A 388 -15.66 -18.57 6.48
CA ASP A 388 -14.30 -19.03 6.17
C ASP A 388 -13.46 -17.99 5.43
N THR A 389 -13.95 -16.73 5.33
CA THR A 389 -13.27 -15.64 4.63
C THR A 389 -12.84 -14.57 5.64
N ASN A 390 -11.62 -14.07 5.45
CA ASN A 390 -11.11 -12.93 6.20
C ASN A 390 -11.56 -11.64 5.52
N VAL A 391 -12.17 -10.76 6.29
CA VAL A 391 -12.57 -9.43 5.85
C VAL A 391 -11.60 -8.43 6.49
N ILE A 392 -10.90 -7.68 5.65
CA ILE A 392 -9.99 -6.62 6.07
C ILE A 392 -10.77 -5.31 6.09
N GLU A 393 -10.87 -4.69 7.25
CA GLU A 393 -11.42 -3.35 7.44
C GLU A 393 -10.27 -2.38 7.69
N ALA A 394 -9.99 -1.51 6.73
CA ALA A 394 -8.98 -0.46 6.89
C ALA A 394 -9.45 0.56 7.94
N THR A 395 -8.59 0.88 8.89
CA THR A 395 -8.82 1.88 9.95
C THR A 395 -8.03 3.17 9.73
N SER A 396 -7.16 3.18 8.73
CA SER A 396 -6.39 4.32 8.21
C SER A 396 -5.99 4.04 6.76
N ASP A 397 -5.44 5.05 6.10
CA ASP A 397 -5.09 4.98 4.67
C ASP A 397 -3.67 4.43 4.42
N ASN A 398 -3.04 3.79 5.40
CA ASN A 398 -1.68 3.24 5.27
C ASN A 398 -1.58 2.25 4.10
N GLY A 399 -2.57 1.35 3.95
CA GLY A 399 -2.62 0.42 2.82
C GLY A 399 -2.72 1.15 1.49
N SER A 400 -3.54 2.21 1.40
CA SER A 400 -3.67 3.05 0.20
C SER A 400 -2.37 3.79 -0.11
N LEU A 401 -1.68 4.33 0.91
CA LEU A 401 -0.38 4.97 0.76
C LEU A 401 0.64 4.01 0.13
N VAL A 402 0.77 2.79 0.65
CA VAL A 402 1.71 1.79 0.12
C VAL A 402 1.34 1.43 -1.33
N THR A 403 0.06 1.24 -1.62
CA THR A 403 -0.40 0.96 -2.98
C THR A 403 -0.10 2.11 -3.94
N ASN A 404 -0.34 3.37 -3.53
CA ASN A 404 0.00 4.56 -4.32
C ASN A 404 1.51 4.62 -4.61
N VAL A 405 2.36 4.31 -3.62
CA VAL A 405 3.82 4.25 -3.81
C VAL A 405 4.19 3.21 -4.87
N PHE A 406 3.66 2.00 -4.78
CA PHE A 406 3.97 0.94 -5.75
C PHE A 406 3.53 1.33 -7.17
N ASP A 407 2.34 1.89 -7.32
CA ASP A 407 1.84 2.31 -8.63
C ASP A 407 2.65 3.47 -9.20
N SER A 408 2.91 4.52 -8.43
CA SER A 408 3.74 5.65 -8.85
C SER A 408 5.16 5.19 -9.22
N MET A 409 5.76 4.33 -8.41
CA MET A 409 7.11 3.83 -8.65
C MET A 409 7.18 2.85 -9.83
N THR A 410 6.10 2.19 -10.21
CA THR A 410 6.07 1.26 -11.35
C THR A 410 5.49 1.85 -12.62
N GLY A 411 5.07 3.14 -12.60
CA GLY A 411 4.54 3.86 -13.76
C GLY A 411 3.05 3.60 -14.03
N TYR A 412 2.30 3.43 -12.96
CA TYR A 412 0.84 3.21 -12.99
C TYR A 412 0.09 4.28 -12.18
N ASP A 413 0.67 5.45 -12.07
CA ASP A 413 0.16 6.64 -11.40
C ASP A 413 -1.25 7.05 -11.86
N GLU A 414 -1.62 6.81 -13.13
CA GLU A 414 -2.98 7.05 -13.64
C GLU A 414 -4.08 6.32 -12.85
N PHE A 415 -3.73 5.23 -12.13
CA PHE A 415 -4.69 4.47 -11.32
C PHE A 415 -4.89 5.05 -9.91
N ILE A 416 -3.98 5.88 -9.43
CA ILE A 416 -4.11 6.57 -8.15
C ILE A 416 -5.34 7.48 -8.20
N ASP A 417 -5.48 8.29 -9.23
CA ASP A 417 -6.64 9.15 -9.46
C ASP A 417 -7.98 8.40 -9.53
N LEU A 418 -7.94 7.19 -10.09
CA LEU A 418 -9.16 6.38 -10.24
C LEU A 418 -9.60 5.75 -8.90
N ARG A 419 -8.65 5.36 -8.05
CA ARG A 419 -8.96 4.83 -6.71
C ARG A 419 -9.46 5.90 -5.75
N ASN A 420 -8.92 7.11 -5.86
CA ASN A 420 -9.25 8.24 -5.00
C ASN A 420 -10.59 8.90 -5.35
N LYS A 421 -11.17 8.58 -6.51
CA LYS A 421 -12.54 9.00 -6.83
C LYS A 421 -13.52 8.22 -5.97
N GLU A 422 -13.95 8.83 -4.86
CA GLU A 422 -15.14 8.35 -4.14
C GLU A 422 -16.31 8.26 -5.12
N ALA A 423 -16.91 7.07 -5.24
CA ALA A 423 -18.16 6.94 -5.96
C ALA A 423 -19.16 7.88 -5.29
N PRO A 424 -19.75 8.87 -6.00
CA PRO A 424 -20.71 9.77 -5.39
C PRO A 424 -21.87 8.92 -4.85
N PHE A 425 -21.99 8.83 -3.54
CA PHE A 425 -23.13 8.20 -2.88
C PHE A 425 -24.37 9.00 -3.28
N ARG A 426 -25.07 8.54 -4.31
CA ARG A 426 -26.39 9.08 -4.68
C ARG A 426 -27.42 8.31 -3.84
N PRO A 427 -27.98 8.89 -2.78
CA PRO A 427 -29.08 8.26 -2.08
C PRO A 427 -30.21 8.08 -3.10
N PHE A 428 -30.79 6.88 -3.12
CA PHE A 428 -31.97 6.61 -3.94
C PHE A 428 -33.08 7.56 -3.51
N VAL A 429 -33.41 8.53 -4.36
CA VAL A 429 -34.65 9.30 -4.18
C VAL A 429 -35.76 8.38 -4.62
N VAL A 430 -36.50 7.82 -3.67
CA VAL A 430 -37.78 7.19 -3.94
C VAL A 430 -38.73 8.29 -4.38
N VAL A 431 -38.97 8.39 -5.68
CA VAL A 431 -40.06 9.23 -6.20
C VAL A 431 -41.35 8.48 -5.91
N GLN A 432 -42.16 9.02 -5.00
CA GLN A 432 -43.53 8.55 -4.72
C GLN A 432 -44.43 8.86 -5.90
#